data_c6972a9f5c2c98cd9133b9aab9d1ef89
#
_entry.id   c6972a9f5c2c98cd9133b9aab9d1ef89
#
_cell.length_a   1.000
_cell.length_b   1.000
_cell.length_c   1.000
_cell.angle_alpha   90.00
_cell.angle_beta   90.00
_cell.angle_gamma   90.00
#
_symmetry.space_group_name_H-M   'P 1'
#
loop_
_entity.id
_entity.type
_entity.pdbx_description
1 polymer ?
#
loop_
_entity_poly.entity_id
_entity_poly.type
_entity_poly.pdbx_seq_one_letter_code
_entity_poly.pdbx_strand_id
1 'polypeptide(L)'
;YGYNVPTPSVVPAEAIATELPKAITNDLMPLMEEQLVASSIAKMAEGAAKQIYHIRETRMNILAGDVEHVPADGMSMQLVLNELDKREKALAELFVGTKNVVHHSYTIYYTPNNDVKDVVIARVSRFAGVVANEDLSGEPIRLTLKGQRQELLPMEFEETKKKVQAPSQIYYNLPGSADITLQFAGKTVAQAKYIIAQYGVAVPLAKNIFTTKQLPKIYFNTQTGNILSIQK
;
A
#
# COMPACT_ATOMS: atom_id res chain seq x y z
N TYR A 1 -31.19 6.11 22.21
CA TYR A 1 -30.60 6.48 20.90
C TYR A 1 -29.48 5.50 20.65
N GLY A 2 -29.72 4.50 19.75
CA GLY A 2 -28.72 3.55 19.33
C GLY A 2 -27.73 4.24 18.38
N TYR A 3 -26.47 4.34 18.77
CA TYR A 3 -25.41 4.80 17.89
C TYR A 3 -25.08 3.65 16.92
N ASN A 4 -25.47 3.82 15.65
CA ASN A 4 -24.94 2.97 14.58
C ASN A 4 -23.43 3.24 14.46
N VAL A 5 -22.63 2.34 14.96
CA VAL A 5 -21.20 2.34 14.66
C VAL A 5 -21.10 1.97 13.17
N PRO A 6 -20.55 2.86 12.31
CA PRO A 6 -20.42 2.52 10.89
C PRO A 6 -19.55 1.29 10.75
N THR A 7 -20.10 0.28 10.10
CA THR A 7 -19.34 -0.95 9.80
C THR A 7 -18.22 -0.58 8.82
N PRO A 8 -16.97 -0.91 9.11
CA PRO A 8 -15.88 -0.64 8.17
C PRO A 8 -16.13 -1.40 6.87
N SER A 9 -16.18 -0.69 5.74
CA SER A 9 -16.28 -1.32 4.43
C SER A 9 -14.87 -1.65 3.93
N VAL A 10 -14.62 -2.92 3.66
CA VAL A 10 -13.41 -3.36 2.96
C VAL A 10 -13.69 -3.22 1.46
N VAL A 11 -13.08 -2.23 0.83
CA VAL A 11 -13.09 -2.14 -0.63
C VAL A 11 -11.78 -2.78 -1.10
N PRO A 12 -11.82 -3.84 -1.93
CA PRO A 12 -10.61 -4.31 -2.57
C PRO A 12 -10.01 -3.13 -3.34
N ALA A 13 -8.77 -2.76 -3.05
CA ALA A 13 -8.04 -1.90 -3.95
C ALA A 13 -8.09 -2.60 -5.32
N GLU A 14 -8.41 -1.86 -6.39
CA GLU A 14 -8.43 -2.42 -7.74
C GLU A 14 -7.22 -3.33 -7.87
N ALA A 15 -7.49 -4.62 -8.05
CA ALA A 15 -6.42 -5.59 -8.21
C ALA A 15 -5.67 -5.10 -9.44
N ILE A 16 -4.45 -4.58 -9.24
CA ILE A 16 -3.51 -4.40 -10.34
C ILE A 16 -3.51 -5.77 -11.00
N ALA A 17 -4.05 -5.83 -12.22
CA ALA A 17 -4.22 -7.08 -12.94
C ALA A 17 -2.87 -7.80 -12.89
N THR A 18 -2.78 -8.78 -12.00
CA THR A 18 -1.59 -9.60 -11.88
C THR A 18 -1.59 -10.38 -13.18
N GLU A 19 -0.73 -10.01 -14.12
CA GLU A 19 -0.51 -10.85 -15.27
C GLU A 19 -0.26 -12.25 -14.72
N LEU A 20 -1.13 -13.18 -15.06
CA LEU A 20 -0.90 -14.58 -14.80
C LEU A 20 0.54 -14.88 -15.23
N PRO A 21 1.32 -15.64 -14.43
CA PRO A 21 2.66 -16.01 -14.83
C PRO A 21 2.59 -16.52 -16.27
N LYS A 22 3.28 -15.83 -17.18
CA LYS A 22 3.32 -16.25 -18.59
C LYS A 22 3.66 -17.72 -18.58
N ALA A 23 2.77 -18.52 -19.17
CA ALA A 23 3.07 -19.93 -19.39
C ALA A 23 4.48 -19.98 -19.98
N ILE A 24 5.33 -20.84 -19.44
CA ILE A 24 6.69 -21.03 -19.95
C ILE A 24 6.53 -21.33 -21.43
N THR A 25 6.78 -20.32 -22.27
CA THR A 25 6.74 -20.51 -23.72
C THR A 25 7.89 -21.44 -24.08
N ASN A 26 7.70 -22.30 -25.06
CA ASN A 26 8.73 -23.27 -25.50
C ASN A 26 10.08 -22.61 -25.79
N ASP A 27 10.12 -21.32 -26.17
CA ASP A 27 11.35 -20.53 -26.36
C ASP A 27 12.17 -20.32 -25.08
N LEU A 28 11.63 -20.60 -23.92
CA LEU A 28 12.30 -20.51 -22.61
C LEU A 28 12.61 -21.88 -22.00
N MET A 29 12.33 -22.98 -22.74
CA MET A 29 12.72 -24.30 -22.27
C MET A 29 14.27 -24.39 -22.30
N PRO A 30 14.92 -24.44 -21.13
CA PRO A 30 16.38 -24.44 -21.06
C PRO A 30 16.99 -25.79 -21.44
N LEU A 31 16.16 -26.77 -21.73
CA LEU A 31 16.56 -28.13 -22.04
C LEU A 31 16.74 -28.30 -23.55
N MET A 32 17.81 -29.00 -23.97
CA MET A 32 18.01 -29.38 -25.34
C MET A 32 17.08 -30.52 -25.76
N GLU A 33 16.82 -30.64 -27.07
CA GLU A 33 15.93 -31.67 -27.64
C GLU A 33 16.27 -33.09 -27.16
N GLU A 34 17.56 -33.40 -27.13
CA GLU A 34 18.07 -34.70 -26.65
C GLU A 34 17.67 -35.01 -25.20
N GLN A 35 17.52 -33.96 -24.37
CA GLN A 35 17.12 -34.12 -22.99
C GLN A 35 15.60 -34.26 -22.86
N LEU A 36 14.83 -33.64 -23.74
CA LEU A 36 13.37 -33.76 -23.78
C LEU A 36 12.93 -35.16 -24.23
N VAL A 37 13.73 -35.79 -25.13
CA VAL A 37 13.51 -37.17 -25.58
C VAL A 37 14.00 -38.21 -24.57
N ALA A 38 14.68 -37.79 -23.51
CA ALA A 38 15.17 -38.70 -22.49
C ALA A 38 14.02 -39.43 -21.79
N SER A 39 14.09 -40.77 -21.73
CA SER A 39 13.02 -41.61 -21.20
C SER A 39 12.84 -41.57 -19.66
N SER A 40 13.64 -40.78 -18.94
CA SER A 40 13.55 -40.70 -17.48
C SER A 40 13.87 -39.30 -16.96
N ILE A 41 13.17 -38.89 -15.91
CA ILE A 41 13.38 -37.63 -15.17
C ILE A 41 14.84 -37.54 -14.68
N ALA A 42 15.42 -38.65 -14.24
CA ALA A 42 16.81 -38.67 -13.78
C ALA A 42 17.80 -38.27 -14.86
N LYS A 43 17.62 -38.76 -16.09
CA LYS A 43 18.46 -38.39 -17.24
C LYS A 43 18.25 -36.93 -17.64
N MET A 44 17.03 -36.43 -17.60
CA MET A 44 16.72 -35.01 -17.84
C MET A 44 17.44 -34.13 -16.80
N ALA A 45 17.35 -34.49 -15.52
CA ALA A 45 18.05 -33.79 -14.45
C ALA A 45 19.58 -33.83 -14.60
N GLU A 46 20.15 -34.97 -14.95
CA GLU A 46 21.59 -35.12 -15.24
C GLU A 46 22.01 -34.18 -16.39
N GLY A 47 21.23 -34.14 -17.46
CA GLY A 47 21.49 -33.26 -18.62
C GLY A 47 21.43 -31.79 -18.22
N ALA A 48 20.41 -31.38 -17.47
CA ALA A 48 20.28 -30.02 -16.98
C ALA A 48 21.44 -29.63 -16.04
N ALA A 49 21.86 -30.50 -15.14
CA ALA A 49 23.03 -30.28 -14.29
C ALA A 49 24.33 -30.11 -15.09
N LYS A 50 24.57 -30.95 -16.09
CA LYS A 50 25.73 -30.81 -16.98
C LYS A 50 25.74 -29.47 -17.71
N GLN A 51 24.59 -28.99 -18.16
CA GLN A 51 24.48 -27.68 -18.80
C GLN A 51 24.77 -26.53 -17.80
N ILE A 52 24.34 -26.61 -16.59
CA ILE A 52 24.68 -25.61 -15.56
C ILE A 52 26.19 -25.53 -15.36
N TYR A 53 26.87 -26.66 -15.23
CA TYR A 53 28.32 -26.69 -15.10
C TYR A 53 29.02 -26.14 -16.33
N HIS A 54 28.56 -26.47 -17.52
CA HIS A 54 29.13 -25.96 -18.78
C HIS A 54 28.95 -24.43 -18.91
N ILE A 55 27.78 -23.89 -18.52
CA ILE A 55 27.54 -22.43 -18.48
C ILE A 55 28.51 -21.74 -17.51
N ARG A 56 28.72 -22.32 -16.33
CA ARG A 56 29.67 -21.79 -15.34
C ARG A 56 31.13 -21.82 -15.87
N GLU A 57 31.53 -22.90 -16.47
CA GLU A 57 32.84 -23.02 -17.09
C GLU A 57 33.02 -21.99 -18.22
N THR A 58 32.05 -21.88 -19.14
CA THR A 58 32.06 -20.89 -20.21
C THR A 58 32.16 -19.47 -19.65
N ARG A 59 31.42 -19.14 -18.60
CA ARG A 59 31.52 -17.84 -17.93
C ARG A 59 32.92 -17.60 -17.39
N MET A 60 33.50 -18.58 -16.72
CA MET A 60 34.89 -18.48 -16.19
C MET A 60 35.90 -18.26 -17.29
N ASN A 61 35.79 -19.01 -18.40
CA ASN A 61 36.68 -18.88 -19.54
C ASN A 61 36.58 -17.50 -20.22
N ILE A 62 35.36 -16.97 -20.36
CA ILE A 62 35.12 -15.59 -20.87
C ILE A 62 35.80 -14.57 -19.95
N LEU A 63 35.62 -14.68 -18.64
CA LEU A 63 36.19 -13.75 -17.65
C LEU A 63 37.71 -13.86 -17.54
N ALA A 64 38.27 -15.07 -17.78
CA ALA A 64 39.71 -15.31 -17.81
C ALA A 64 40.36 -14.86 -19.14
N GLY A 65 39.56 -14.63 -20.17
CA GLY A 65 40.09 -14.35 -21.53
C GLY A 65 40.50 -15.58 -22.30
N ASP A 66 40.17 -16.79 -21.84
CA ASP A 66 40.51 -18.08 -22.43
C ASP A 66 39.51 -18.52 -23.51
N VAL A 67 39.02 -17.55 -24.30
CA VAL A 67 38.10 -17.81 -25.42
C VAL A 67 38.66 -17.21 -26.70
N GLU A 68 38.50 -17.91 -27.83
CA GLU A 68 39.04 -17.46 -29.13
C GLU A 68 38.46 -16.11 -29.57
N HIS A 69 37.22 -15.81 -29.19
CA HIS A 69 36.49 -14.59 -29.58
C HIS A 69 35.85 -13.96 -28.35
N VAL A 70 36.54 -13.00 -27.76
CA VAL A 70 36.00 -12.15 -26.71
C VAL A 70 35.22 -11.02 -27.39
N PRO A 71 33.99 -10.67 -26.91
CA PRO A 71 33.27 -9.49 -27.39
C PRO A 71 34.15 -8.25 -27.30
N ALA A 72 34.22 -7.48 -28.40
CA ALA A 72 35.17 -6.35 -28.53
C ALA A 72 34.82 -5.14 -27.66
N ASP A 73 33.59 -5.07 -27.19
CA ASP A 73 33.10 -3.96 -26.37
C ASP A 73 32.42 -4.44 -25.09
N GLY A 74 32.39 -3.56 -24.06
CA GLY A 74 31.83 -3.90 -22.76
C GLY A 74 30.32 -4.17 -22.77
N MET A 75 29.58 -3.60 -23.72
CA MET A 75 28.12 -3.82 -23.80
C MET A 75 27.82 -5.20 -24.37
N SER A 76 28.52 -5.62 -25.40
CA SER A 76 28.40 -6.97 -25.97
C SER A 76 28.82 -8.03 -24.96
N MET A 77 29.89 -7.78 -24.20
CA MET A 77 30.32 -8.65 -23.11
C MET A 77 29.21 -8.78 -22.05
N GLN A 78 28.64 -7.65 -21.61
CA GLN A 78 27.58 -7.65 -20.63
C GLN A 78 26.33 -8.40 -21.12
N LEU A 79 26.00 -8.27 -22.41
CA LEU A 79 24.87 -9.00 -23.01
C LEU A 79 25.09 -10.51 -22.94
N VAL A 80 26.30 -10.98 -23.30
CA VAL A 80 26.65 -12.42 -23.26
C VAL A 80 26.56 -12.94 -21.82
N LEU A 81 27.16 -12.23 -20.86
CA LEU A 81 27.15 -12.65 -19.46
C LEU A 81 25.71 -12.68 -18.90
N ASN A 82 24.89 -11.69 -19.23
CA ASN A 82 23.49 -11.64 -18.80
C ASN A 82 22.67 -12.80 -19.38
N GLU A 83 22.92 -13.18 -20.63
CA GLU A 83 22.25 -14.32 -21.27
C GLU A 83 22.66 -15.65 -20.64
N LEU A 84 23.95 -15.81 -20.30
CA LEU A 84 24.44 -16.98 -19.57
C LEU A 84 23.79 -17.07 -18.17
N ASP A 85 23.72 -15.96 -17.45
CA ASP A 85 23.09 -15.90 -16.13
C ASP A 85 21.61 -16.27 -16.21
N LYS A 86 20.90 -15.76 -17.22
CA LYS A 86 19.49 -16.06 -17.44
C LYS A 86 19.25 -17.55 -17.70
N ARG A 87 20.09 -18.15 -18.52
CA ARG A 87 20.02 -19.59 -18.83
C ARG A 87 20.37 -20.45 -17.64
N GLU A 88 21.44 -20.11 -16.89
CA GLU A 88 21.79 -20.79 -15.65
C GLU A 88 20.65 -20.76 -14.65
N LYS A 89 20.04 -19.59 -14.46
CA LYS A 89 18.89 -19.41 -13.55
C LYS A 89 17.71 -20.27 -13.96
N ALA A 90 17.34 -20.26 -15.25
CA ALA A 90 16.23 -21.07 -15.76
C ALA A 90 16.46 -22.59 -15.54
N LEU A 91 17.69 -23.07 -15.75
CA LEU A 91 18.05 -24.47 -15.47
C LEU A 91 18.03 -24.78 -13.97
N ALA A 92 18.54 -23.88 -13.13
CA ALA A 92 18.51 -24.06 -11.67
C ALA A 92 17.08 -24.09 -11.12
N GLU A 93 16.17 -23.31 -11.69
CA GLU A 93 14.75 -23.30 -11.31
C GLU A 93 14.05 -24.64 -11.53
N LEU A 94 14.56 -25.50 -12.43
CA LEU A 94 14.06 -26.88 -12.60
C LEU A 94 14.30 -27.75 -11.38
N PHE A 95 15.34 -27.46 -10.59
CA PHE A 95 15.68 -28.20 -9.38
C PHE A 95 15.07 -27.64 -8.12
N VAL A 96 15.07 -26.30 -8.00
CA VAL A 96 14.62 -25.62 -6.77
C VAL A 96 13.19 -25.08 -6.86
N GLY A 97 12.62 -25.10 -8.04
CA GLY A 97 11.33 -24.48 -8.35
C GLY A 97 11.41 -22.97 -8.45
N THR A 98 10.29 -22.37 -8.81
CA THR A 98 10.13 -20.91 -8.86
C THR A 98 9.32 -20.42 -7.68
N LYS A 99 9.74 -19.30 -7.09
CA LYS A 99 8.96 -18.60 -6.07
C LYS A 99 8.28 -17.41 -6.71
N ASN A 100 6.97 -17.50 -6.88
CA ASN A 100 6.16 -16.36 -7.33
C ASN A 100 5.57 -15.65 -6.11
N VAL A 101 5.87 -14.35 -5.96
CA VAL A 101 5.34 -13.52 -4.88
C VAL A 101 4.34 -12.56 -5.49
N VAL A 102 3.08 -12.72 -5.12
CA VAL A 102 1.99 -11.83 -5.53
C VAL A 102 1.67 -10.91 -4.35
N HIS A 103 1.72 -9.60 -4.59
CA HIS A 103 1.34 -8.60 -3.60
C HIS A 103 -0.10 -8.14 -3.85
N HIS A 104 -0.93 -8.28 -2.82
CA HIS A 104 -2.28 -7.76 -2.82
C HIS A 104 -2.36 -6.58 -1.86
N SER A 105 -2.98 -5.48 -2.31
CA SER A 105 -3.24 -4.31 -1.49
C SER A 105 -4.75 -4.17 -1.24
N TYR A 106 -5.12 -3.86 -0.01
CA TYR A 106 -6.50 -3.65 0.40
C TYR A 106 -6.62 -2.29 1.07
N THR A 107 -7.68 -1.55 0.75
CA THR A 107 -7.97 -0.27 1.38
C THR A 107 -9.20 -0.43 2.27
N ILE A 108 -9.06 -0.03 3.54
CA ILE A 108 -10.13 -0.09 4.52
C ILE A 108 -10.47 1.34 4.93
N TYR A 109 -11.74 1.72 4.77
CA TYR A 109 -12.23 3.02 5.21
C TYR A 109 -12.88 2.90 6.58
N TYR A 110 -12.45 3.74 7.50
CA TYR A 110 -13.02 3.84 8.84
C TYR A 110 -13.31 5.29 9.17
N THR A 111 -14.56 5.62 9.48
CA THR A 111 -14.95 6.98 9.88
C THR A 111 -15.16 7.03 11.39
N PRO A 112 -14.27 7.67 12.14
CA PRO A 112 -14.36 7.71 13.59
C PRO A 112 -15.40 8.74 14.04
N ASN A 113 -16.39 8.32 14.80
CA ASN A 113 -17.33 9.22 15.47
C ASN A 113 -16.95 9.49 16.94
N ASN A 114 -16.36 8.50 17.57
CA ASN A 114 -15.89 8.54 18.96
C ASN A 114 -14.56 7.82 19.10
N ASP A 115 -13.97 7.95 20.28
CA ASP A 115 -12.81 7.14 20.66
C ASP A 115 -13.19 5.66 20.62
N VAL A 116 -12.31 4.86 20.07
CA VAL A 116 -12.49 3.42 20.01
C VAL A 116 -11.25 2.72 20.58
N LYS A 117 -11.52 1.63 21.26
CA LYS A 117 -10.47 0.80 21.82
C LYS A 117 -10.63 -0.62 21.30
N ASP A 118 -9.58 -1.12 20.67
CA ASP A 118 -9.48 -2.52 20.29
C ASP A 118 -10.59 -3.02 19.32
N VAL A 119 -11.03 -2.14 18.42
CA VAL A 119 -12.06 -2.47 17.43
C VAL A 119 -11.45 -3.24 16.28
N VAL A 120 -12.07 -4.35 15.87
CA VAL A 120 -11.66 -5.13 14.71
C VAL A 120 -12.13 -4.41 13.44
N ILE A 121 -11.19 -4.00 12.60
CA ILE A 121 -11.49 -3.31 11.33
C ILE A 121 -11.41 -4.23 10.12
N ALA A 122 -10.65 -5.30 10.21
CA ALA A 122 -10.54 -6.36 9.21
C ALA A 122 -9.91 -7.59 9.85
N ARG A 123 -9.91 -8.68 9.11
CA ARG A 123 -9.19 -9.90 9.49
C ARG A 123 -8.31 -10.36 8.34
N VAL A 124 -7.20 -11.02 8.66
CA VAL A 124 -6.26 -11.57 7.68
C VAL A 124 -6.21 -13.07 7.83
N SER A 125 -6.70 -13.75 6.82
CA SER A 125 -6.57 -15.21 6.70
C SER A 125 -5.30 -15.56 5.93
N ARG A 126 -4.61 -16.61 6.36
CA ARG A 126 -3.42 -17.12 5.68
C ARG A 126 -3.70 -17.58 4.25
N PHE A 127 -4.92 -18.05 4.00
CA PHE A 127 -5.30 -18.62 2.70
C PHE A 127 -6.10 -17.65 1.81
N ALA A 128 -6.97 -16.84 2.43
CA ALA A 128 -7.89 -15.96 1.70
C ALA A 128 -7.44 -14.48 1.69
N GLY A 129 -6.35 -14.13 2.36
CA GLY A 129 -5.92 -12.74 2.49
C GLY A 129 -6.82 -11.95 3.45
N VAL A 130 -7.15 -10.71 3.10
CA VAL A 130 -8.03 -9.87 3.92
C VAL A 130 -9.48 -10.33 3.75
N VAL A 131 -10.12 -10.63 4.86
CA VAL A 131 -11.51 -11.11 4.93
C VAL A 131 -12.38 -10.18 5.79
N ALA A 132 -13.68 -10.35 5.71
CA ALA A 132 -14.64 -9.55 6.49
C ALA A 132 -14.48 -9.76 8.00
N ASN A 133 -14.99 -8.81 8.80
CA ASN A 133 -14.87 -8.85 10.26
C ASN A 133 -15.55 -10.06 10.90
N GLU A 134 -16.60 -10.54 10.25
CA GLU A 134 -17.41 -11.67 10.69
C GLU A 134 -16.74 -13.03 10.40
N ASP A 135 -15.77 -13.04 9.48
CA ASP A 135 -15.04 -14.25 9.13
C ASP A 135 -13.95 -14.55 10.16
N LEU A 136 -14.25 -15.46 11.06
CA LEU A 136 -13.35 -15.86 12.16
C LEU A 136 -12.16 -16.72 11.71
N SER A 137 -12.06 -17.06 10.41
CA SER A 137 -10.89 -17.80 9.88
C SER A 137 -9.61 -16.96 9.83
N GLY A 138 -9.75 -15.63 9.93
CA GLY A 138 -8.64 -14.68 9.89
C GLY A 138 -8.28 -14.09 11.25
N GLU A 139 -7.00 -13.79 11.46
CA GLU A 139 -6.53 -13.04 12.62
C GLU A 139 -6.98 -11.57 12.53
N PRO A 140 -7.48 -10.98 13.63
CA PRO A 140 -8.02 -9.63 13.62
C PRO A 140 -6.94 -8.55 13.51
N ILE A 141 -7.18 -7.56 12.65
CA ILE A 141 -6.53 -6.26 12.69
C ILE A 141 -7.35 -5.37 13.62
N ARG A 142 -6.73 -4.90 14.69
CA ARG A 142 -7.38 -4.11 15.74
C ARG A 142 -6.97 -2.65 15.66
N LEU A 143 -7.96 -1.77 15.76
CA LEU A 143 -7.79 -0.32 15.76
C LEU A 143 -8.08 0.21 17.15
N THR A 144 -7.15 0.97 17.70
CA THR A 144 -7.37 1.85 18.85
C THR A 144 -7.19 3.29 18.39
N LEU A 145 -8.14 4.14 18.73
CA LEU A 145 -8.16 5.53 18.36
C LEU A 145 -8.51 6.36 19.58
N LYS A 146 -7.61 7.25 19.97
CA LYS A 146 -7.74 8.21 21.05
C LYS A 146 -7.82 9.61 20.48
N GLY A 147 -8.99 10.23 20.54
CA GLY A 147 -9.21 11.57 20.03
C GLY A 147 -8.76 12.67 21.00
N GLN A 148 -8.19 13.71 20.44
CA GLN A 148 -8.00 15.00 21.10
C GLN A 148 -8.93 15.98 20.40
N ARG A 149 -10.11 16.17 21.01
CA ARG A 149 -11.12 17.09 20.48
C ARG A 149 -10.69 18.53 20.70
N GLN A 150 -10.99 19.38 19.73
CA GLN A 150 -10.86 20.81 19.93
C GLN A 150 -12.02 21.28 20.84
N GLU A 151 -11.67 21.96 21.91
CA GLU A 151 -12.64 22.64 22.74
C GLU A 151 -12.65 24.12 22.33
N LEU A 152 -13.83 24.64 22.02
CA LEU A 152 -14.01 26.08 21.90
C LEU A 152 -13.91 26.65 23.33
N LEU A 153 -12.97 27.57 23.52
CA LEU A 153 -13.05 28.45 24.68
C LEU A 153 -14.43 29.12 24.63
N PRO A 154 -15.17 29.19 25.75
CA PRO A 154 -16.44 29.88 25.79
C PRO A 154 -16.21 31.30 25.27
N MET A 155 -16.70 31.58 24.06
CA MET A 155 -16.80 32.96 23.61
C MET A 155 -17.93 33.56 24.47
N GLU A 156 -17.62 34.53 25.32
CA GLU A 156 -18.61 35.39 25.97
C GLU A 156 -19.36 36.10 24.84
N PHE A 157 -20.52 35.57 24.48
CA PHE A 157 -21.48 36.29 23.65
C PHE A 157 -22.13 37.31 24.57
N GLU A 158 -21.81 38.58 24.39
CA GLU A 158 -22.63 39.64 24.97
C GLU A 158 -24.08 39.40 24.52
N GLU A 159 -24.94 38.98 25.42
CA GLU A 159 -26.38 38.88 25.23
C GLU A 159 -26.95 40.29 25.04
N THR A 160 -26.79 40.88 23.89
CA THR A 160 -27.62 42.00 23.47
C THR A 160 -29.00 41.45 23.15
N LYS A 161 -29.99 41.84 23.98
CA LYS A 161 -31.43 41.53 23.91
C LYS A 161 -32.07 41.99 22.58
N LYS A 162 -31.58 41.55 21.44
CA LYS A 162 -32.25 41.73 20.14
C LYS A 162 -32.44 40.34 19.53
N LYS A 163 -33.71 40.09 19.10
CA LYS A 163 -34.14 38.85 18.39
C LYS A 163 -32.99 38.30 17.57
N VAL A 164 -32.49 37.13 17.96
CA VAL A 164 -31.43 36.42 17.28
C VAL A 164 -32.00 35.97 15.94
N GLN A 165 -31.86 36.77 14.91
CA GLN A 165 -31.85 36.24 13.56
C GLN A 165 -30.60 35.39 13.47
N ALA A 166 -30.76 34.13 13.08
CA ALA A 166 -29.62 33.22 12.87
C ALA A 166 -28.60 33.95 11.98
N PRO A 167 -27.38 34.21 12.47
CA PRO A 167 -26.43 34.98 11.71
C PRO A 167 -26.09 34.19 10.45
N SER A 168 -26.21 34.81 9.28
CA SER A 168 -25.64 34.31 8.04
C SER A 168 -24.12 34.36 8.18
N GLN A 169 -23.53 33.36 8.82
CA GLN A 169 -22.10 33.26 9.04
C GLN A 169 -21.59 32.05 8.27
N ILE A 170 -20.43 32.21 7.66
CA ILE A 170 -19.69 31.11 7.08
C ILE A 170 -18.93 30.44 8.22
N TYR A 171 -19.07 29.13 8.33
CA TYR A 171 -18.36 28.33 9.31
C TYR A 171 -17.29 27.50 8.61
N TYR A 172 -16.19 27.30 9.30
CA TYR A 172 -15.15 26.36 8.89
C TYR A 172 -14.86 25.38 10.03
N ASN A 173 -14.28 24.26 9.71
CA ASN A 173 -13.91 23.28 10.70
C ASN A 173 -12.50 23.53 11.22
N LEU A 174 -12.35 23.60 12.53
CA LEU A 174 -11.04 23.52 13.18
C LEU A 174 -10.85 22.05 13.61
N PRO A 175 -10.08 21.24 12.84
CA PRO A 175 -10.02 19.81 13.07
C PRO A 175 -9.31 19.46 14.36
N GLY A 176 -9.75 18.39 15.00
CA GLY A 176 -9.03 17.78 16.10
C GLY A 176 -7.92 16.85 15.60
N SER A 177 -7.30 16.16 16.53
CA SER A 177 -6.31 15.13 16.22
C SER A 177 -6.65 13.82 16.94
N ALA A 178 -6.07 12.73 16.47
CA ALA A 178 -6.18 11.46 17.16
C ALA A 178 -4.89 10.67 17.08
N ASP A 179 -4.57 9.98 18.17
CA ASP A 179 -3.52 8.97 18.22
C ASP A 179 -4.14 7.65 17.76
N ILE A 180 -3.63 7.13 16.67
CA ILE A 180 -4.10 5.89 16.03
C ILE A 180 -3.06 4.80 16.25
N THR A 181 -3.51 3.66 16.76
CA THR A 181 -2.68 2.46 16.93
C THR A 181 -3.34 1.30 16.23
N LEU A 182 -2.61 0.64 15.35
CA LEU A 182 -3.01 -0.60 14.69
C LEU A 182 -2.24 -1.77 15.28
N GLN A 183 -2.96 -2.84 15.58
CA GLN A 183 -2.39 -4.08 16.10
C GLN A 183 -2.79 -5.27 15.24
N PHE A 184 -1.85 -6.18 15.04
CA PHE A 184 -2.04 -7.44 14.34
C PHE A 184 -1.23 -8.52 15.04
N ALA A 185 -1.82 -9.70 15.24
CA ALA A 185 -1.19 -10.84 15.94
C ALA A 185 -0.59 -10.43 17.29
N GLY A 186 -1.28 -9.59 18.06
CA GLY A 186 -0.84 -9.09 19.37
C GLY A 186 0.31 -8.09 19.35
N LYS A 187 0.77 -7.66 18.17
CA LYS A 187 1.85 -6.67 18.00
C LYS A 187 1.32 -5.37 17.42
N THR A 188 1.88 -4.26 17.87
CA THR A 188 1.63 -2.95 17.23
C THR A 188 2.37 -2.91 15.90
N VAL A 189 1.61 -2.79 14.80
CA VAL A 189 2.16 -2.73 13.44
C VAL A 189 2.29 -1.29 12.92
N ALA A 190 1.46 -0.39 13.45
CA ALA A 190 1.54 1.05 13.14
C ALA A 190 1.03 1.88 14.31
N GLN A 191 1.65 3.03 14.53
CA GLN A 191 1.20 4.04 15.48
C GLN A 191 1.56 5.42 14.94
N ALA A 192 0.56 6.29 14.83
CA ALA A 192 0.77 7.67 14.38
C ALA A 192 -0.33 8.59 14.87
N LYS A 193 -0.05 9.89 14.87
CA LYS A 193 -1.02 10.94 15.15
C LYS A 193 -1.51 11.55 13.85
N TYR A 194 -2.82 11.63 13.69
CA TYR A 194 -3.46 12.18 12.49
C TYR A 194 -4.42 13.31 12.84
N ILE A 195 -4.61 14.21 11.89
CA ILE A 195 -5.66 15.24 11.94
C ILE A 195 -6.96 14.60 11.51
N ILE A 196 -7.99 14.71 12.35
CA ILE A 196 -9.30 14.08 12.13
C ILE A 196 -10.38 15.17 12.10
N ALA A 197 -11.06 15.31 10.98
CA ALA A 197 -12.12 16.31 10.81
C ALA A 197 -13.27 16.12 11.80
N GLN A 198 -13.64 14.87 12.10
CA GLN A 198 -14.75 14.50 12.99
C GLN A 198 -14.52 14.88 14.48
N TYR A 199 -13.26 15.11 14.85
CA TYR A 199 -12.90 15.60 16.20
C TYR A 199 -12.71 17.12 16.25
N GLY A 200 -13.06 17.76 15.15
CA GLY A 200 -13.04 19.21 15.05
C GLY A 200 -14.27 19.88 15.60
N VAL A 201 -14.25 21.19 15.55
CA VAL A 201 -15.32 22.07 15.97
C VAL A 201 -15.58 23.11 14.86
N ALA A 202 -16.85 23.39 14.61
CA ALA A 202 -17.23 24.43 13.66
C ALA A 202 -17.04 25.82 14.29
N VAL A 203 -16.22 26.65 13.67
CA VAL A 203 -15.91 27.99 14.12
C VAL A 203 -16.44 29.00 13.09
N PRO A 204 -17.13 30.06 13.54
CA PRO A 204 -17.59 31.09 12.62
C PRO A 204 -16.43 31.93 12.08
N LEU A 205 -16.47 32.22 10.80
CA LEU A 205 -15.52 33.11 10.16
C LEU A 205 -15.79 34.55 10.58
N ALA A 206 -14.77 35.28 10.96
CA ALA A 206 -14.91 36.65 11.45
C ALA A 206 -15.48 37.57 10.35
N LYS A 207 -16.55 38.33 10.67
CA LYS A 207 -17.24 39.22 9.70
C LYS A 207 -16.33 40.30 9.13
N ASN A 208 -15.34 40.77 9.89
CA ASN A 208 -14.41 41.81 9.44
C ASN A 208 -13.57 41.41 8.22
N ILE A 209 -13.46 40.12 7.91
CA ILE A 209 -12.75 39.63 6.72
C ILE A 209 -13.45 40.10 5.44
N PHE A 210 -14.78 40.26 5.47
CA PHE A 210 -15.61 40.65 4.32
C PHE A 210 -15.89 42.14 4.24
N THR A 211 -15.41 42.95 5.17
CA THR A 211 -15.67 44.41 5.21
C THR A 211 -14.65 45.21 4.42
N THR A 212 -13.64 44.58 3.83
CA THR A 212 -12.63 45.25 3.00
C THR A 212 -13.14 45.50 1.60
N LYS A 213 -12.67 46.58 0.94
CA LYS A 213 -13.04 46.93 -0.44
C LYS A 213 -12.73 45.84 -1.46
N GLN A 214 -11.78 44.96 -1.16
CA GLN A 214 -11.44 43.79 -1.95
C GLN A 214 -11.94 42.55 -1.20
N LEU A 215 -12.78 41.76 -1.90
CA LEU A 215 -13.25 40.46 -1.36
C LEU A 215 -12.11 39.50 -1.28
N PRO A 216 -11.82 38.92 -0.10
CA PRO A 216 -10.74 37.95 0.03
C PRO A 216 -11.14 36.62 -0.61
N LYS A 217 -10.15 35.91 -1.16
CA LYS A 217 -10.27 34.52 -1.58
C LYS A 217 -9.85 33.62 -0.43
N ILE A 218 -10.76 32.74 0.00
CA ILE A 218 -10.51 31.82 1.12
C ILE A 218 -10.44 30.40 0.57
N TYR A 219 -9.34 29.73 0.82
CA TYR A 219 -9.11 28.35 0.42
C TYR A 219 -9.30 27.43 1.62
N PHE A 220 -10.14 26.43 1.43
CA PHE A 220 -10.42 25.41 2.46
C PHE A 220 -9.78 24.06 2.07
N ASN A 221 -9.37 23.32 3.06
CA ASN A 221 -9.00 21.92 2.89
C ASN A 221 -10.28 21.09 2.68
N THR A 222 -10.38 20.41 1.56
CA THR A 222 -11.57 19.62 1.20
C THR A 222 -11.81 18.40 2.09
N GLN A 223 -10.76 17.90 2.72
CA GLN A 223 -10.85 16.71 3.60
C GLN A 223 -11.18 17.08 5.05
N THR A 224 -10.59 18.17 5.54
CA THR A 224 -10.72 18.54 6.96
C THR A 224 -11.61 19.74 7.18
N GLY A 225 -11.91 20.54 6.16
CA GLY A 225 -12.74 21.74 6.25
C GLY A 225 -12.06 22.94 6.91
N ASN A 226 -10.77 22.88 7.23
CA ASN A 226 -10.02 23.99 7.79
C ASN A 226 -9.58 25.00 6.70
N ILE A 227 -9.30 26.23 7.13
CA ILE A 227 -8.76 27.26 6.26
C ILE A 227 -7.28 26.96 5.97
N LEU A 228 -6.93 26.91 4.69
CA LEU A 228 -5.54 26.77 4.22
C LEU A 228 -4.88 28.13 4.04
N SER A 229 -5.58 29.07 3.42
CA SER A 229 -5.07 30.43 3.19
C SER A 229 -6.18 31.41 2.95
N ILE A 230 -5.89 32.69 3.22
CA ILE A 230 -6.75 33.84 2.91
C ILE A 230 -5.90 34.80 2.08
N GLN A 231 -6.30 35.01 0.84
CA GLN A 231 -5.65 35.96 -0.08
C GLN A 231 -6.51 37.21 -0.20
N LYS A 232 -5.90 38.34 -0.05
CA LYS A 232 -6.52 39.66 -0.24
C LYS A 232 -6.30 40.18 -1.64
#